data_06a6cd4ce498d60c4c4feeb5f9a012a6
#
_entry.id   06a6cd4ce498d60c4c4feeb5f9a012a6
#
_cell.length_a   1.000
_cell.length_b   1.000
_cell.length_c   1.000
_cell.angle_alpha   90.00
_cell.angle_beta   90.00
_cell.angle_gamma   90.00
#
_symmetry.space_group_name_H-M   'P 1'
#
loop_
_entity.id
_entity.type
_entity.pdbx_description
1 polymer ?
#
loop_
_entity_poly.entity_id
_entity_poly.type
_entity_poly.pdbx_seq_one_letter_code
_entity_poly.pdbx_strand_id
1 'polypeptide(L)'
;MALAVVIFLLVVGSIIFHFASPWWFTDIATDWGSIDFTINITFWVTGFVFVACNVFLAYCIWKFRQRDGHKAVYEPENAGLEAKLSIFTTVGVVAMLAPGLFVWASFVTPPENALEYEVLGQQWQWQFRYPGADGILGTADTGFVSETNPFGINPEDPNGMDDVVVNDPNMHLAVNQPVKALLRSNDVLHLSLIHI
;
A
#
# COMPACT_ATOMS: atom_id res chain seq x y z
N MET A 1 -38.95 -5.65 -7.02
CA MET A 1 -38.55 -6.99 -6.51
C MET A 1 -37.26 -7.46 -7.16
N ALA A 2 -37.19 -7.56 -8.50
CA ALA A 2 -35.99 -8.06 -9.19
C ALA A 2 -34.69 -7.33 -8.80
N LEU A 3 -34.68 -6.00 -8.78
CA LEU A 3 -33.49 -5.22 -8.42
C LEU A 3 -32.97 -5.53 -7.01
N ALA A 4 -33.84 -5.67 -6.01
CA ALA A 4 -33.41 -6.02 -4.64
C ALA A 4 -32.78 -7.41 -4.61
N VAL A 5 -33.33 -8.36 -5.35
CA VAL A 5 -32.77 -9.73 -5.46
C VAL A 5 -31.42 -9.69 -6.17
N VAL A 6 -31.28 -8.93 -7.24
CA VAL A 6 -30.00 -8.78 -7.96
C VAL A 6 -28.93 -8.19 -7.04
N ILE A 7 -29.22 -7.11 -6.29
CA ILE A 7 -28.26 -6.53 -5.34
C ILE A 7 -27.85 -7.55 -4.28
N PHE A 8 -28.82 -8.28 -3.72
CA PHE A 8 -28.52 -9.30 -2.71
C PHE A 8 -27.61 -10.41 -3.28
N LEU A 9 -27.92 -10.90 -4.49
CA LEU A 9 -27.10 -11.93 -5.15
C LEU A 9 -25.70 -11.44 -5.49
N LEU A 10 -25.54 -10.15 -5.88
CA LEU A 10 -24.24 -9.56 -6.10
C LEU A 10 -23.40 -9.51 -4.82
N VAL A 11 -24.02 -9.16 -3.67
CA VAL A 11 -23.32 -9.17 -2.37
C VAL A 11 -22.87 -10.58 -2.01
N VAL A 12 -23.76 -11.56 -2.12
CA VAL A 12 -23.43 -12.97 -1.83
C VAL A 12 -22.35 -13.48 -2.77
N GLY A 13 -22.47 -13.18 -4.07
CA GLY A 13 -21.46 -13.54 -5.06
C GLY A 13 -20.09 -12.90 -4.79
N SER A 14 -20.06 -11.64 -4.37
CA SER A 14 -18.81 -10.94 -4.00
C SER A 14 -18.15 -11.58 -2.77
N ILE A 15 -18.93 -11.96 -1.77
CA ILE A 15 -18.40 -12.66 -0.58
C ILE A 15 -17.84 -14.03 -0.96
N ILE A 16 -18.58 -14.82 -1.75
CA ILE A 16 -18.11 -16.13 -2.22
C ILE A 16 -16.83 -15.97 -3.04
N PHE A 17 -16.80 -15.02 -3.96
CA PHE A 17 -15.61 -14.73 -4.77
C PHE A 17 -14.40 -14.36 -3.90
N HIS A 18 -14.60 -13.51 -2.90
CA HIS A 18 -13.54 -13.09 -1.99
C HIS A 18 -12.88 -14.27 -1.28
N PHE A 19 -13.68 -15.23 -0.76
CA PHE A 19 -13.14 -16.37 -0.03
C PHE A 19 -12.70 -17.55 -0.92
N ALA A 20 -13.25 -17.67 -2.12
CA ALA A 20 -12.92 -18.76 -3.03
C ALA A 20 -11.80 -18.41 -4.02
N SER A 21 -11.48 -17.14 -4.19
CA SER A 21 -10.49 -16.69 -5.15
C SER A 21 -9.06 -16.83 -4.62
N PRO A 22 -8.11 -17.36 -5.43
CA PRO A 22 -6.70 -17.47 -5.05
C PRO A 22 -5.93 -16.13 -5.10
N TRP A 23 -6.60 -15.00 -5.26
CA TRP A 23 -5.97 -13.68 -5.29
C TRP A 23 -5.50 -13.19 -3.91
N TRP A 24 -5.86 -13.91 -2.84
CA TRP A 24 -5.27 -13.69 -1.53
C TRP A 24 -3.76 -13.73 -1.64
N PHE A 25 -3.16 -12.62 -1.25
CA PHE A 25 -1.71 -12.48 -1.22
C PHE A 25 -1.08 -13.41 -0.19
N THR A 26 0.13 -13.83 -0.49
CA THR A 26 1.02 -14.44 0.48
C THR A 26 1.50 -13.38 1.47
N ASP A 27 1.73 -13.78 2.70
CA ASP A 27 2.31 -12.89 3.70
C ASP A 27 3.63 -12.32 3.19
N ILE A 28 3.78 -11.00 3.34
CA ILE A 28 5.03 -10.33 3.00
C ILE A 28 6.08 -10.72 4.05
N ALA A 29 7.33 -10.89 3.61
CA ALA A 29 8.38 -11.43 4.47
C ALA A 29 8.60 -10.60 5.74
N THR A 30 8.69 -11.32 6.84
CA THR A 30 9.29 -11.02 8.14
C THR A 30 8.73 -9.85 8.96
N ASP A 31 9.28 -8.64 8.88
CA ASP A 31 8.98 -7.58 9.86
C ASP A 31 7.80 -6.69 9.48
N TRP A 32 7.15 -6.98 8.38
CA TRP A 32 6.07 -6.18 7.77
C TRP A 32 4.68 -6.66 8.12
N GLY A 33 4.57 -7.58 9.07
CA GLY A 33 3.28 -8.10 9.55
C GLY A 33 2.31 -7.02 10.03
N SER A 34 2.82 -5.84 10.44
CA SER A 34 2.01 -4.67 10.77
C SER A 34 1.28 -4.09 9.56
N ILE A 35 1.88 -4.16 8.36
CA ILE A 35 1.25 -3.73 7.10
C ILE A 35 0.13 -4.70 6.74
N ASP A 36 0.41 -6.01 6.75
CA ASP A 36 -0.59 -7.03 6.47
C ASP A 36 -1.75 -6.97 7.44
N PHE A 37 -1.47 -6.79 8.74
CA PHE A 37 -2.50 -6.61 9.75
C PHE A 37 -3.38 -5.38 9.46
N THR A 38 -2.79 -4.25 9.08
CA THR A 38 -3.52 -3.02 8.74
C THR A 38 -4.38 -3.21 7.49
N ILE A 39 -3.84 -3.88 6.47
CA ILE A 39 -4.59 -4.22 5.25
C ILE A 39 -5.76 -5.15 5.59
N ASN A 40 -5.53 -6.19 6.37
CA ASN A 40 -6.57 -7.13 6.78
C ASN A 40 -7.70 -6.45 7.55
N ILE A 41 -7.39 -5.60 8.55
CA ILE A 41 -8.40 -4.82 9.26
C ILE A 41 -9.19 -3.94 8.29
N THR A 42 -8.52 -3.28 7.37
CA THR A 42 -9.16 -2.42 6.37
C THR A 42 -10.14 -3.23 5.51
N PHE A 43 -9.76 -4.40 5.04
CA PHE A 43 -10.66 -5.29 4.30
C PHE A 43 -11.86 -5.76 5.12
N TRP A 44 -11.66 -6.13 6.38
CA TRP A 44 -12.76 -6.54 7.24
C TRP A 44 -13.75 -5.41 7.51
N VAL A 45 -13.26 -4.23 7.85
CA VAL A 45 -14.12 -3.06 8.14
C VAL A 45 -14.85 -2.59 6.88
N THR A 46 -14.14 -2.41 5.77
CA THR A 46 -14.75 -1.97 4.50
C THR A 46 -15.68 -3.02 3.92
N GLY A 47 -15.33 -4.30 4.02
CA GLY A 47 -16.17 -5.42 3.62
C GLY A 47 -17.46 -5.48 4.41
N PHE A 48 -17.39 -5.30 5.73
CA PHE A 48 -18.59 -5.22 6.59
C PHE A 48 -19.49 -4.04 6.19
N VAL A 49 -18.91 -2.85 6.00
CA VAL A 49 -19.67 -1.65 5.58
C VAL A 49 -20.30 -1.88 4.21
N PHE A 50 -19.55 -2.44 3.26
CA PHE A 50 -20.07 -2.78 1.93
C PHE A 50 -21.29 -3.69 2.01
N VAL A 51 -21.21 -4.78 2.78
CA VAL A 51 -22.32 -5.72 2.95
C VAL A 51 -23.51 -5.03 3.62
N ALA A 52 -23.26 -4.32 4.72
CA ALA A 52 -24.32 -3.65 5.49
C ALA A 52 -25.08 -2.63 4.64
N CYS A 53 -24.36 -1.77 3.91
CA CYS A 53 -24.97 -0.75 3.04
C CYS A 53 -25.78 -1.37 1.89
N ASN A 54 -25.26 -2.40 1.23
CA ASN A 54 -25.96 -3.01 0.10
C ASN A 54 -27.16 -3.85 0.55
N VAL A 55 -27.06 -4.56 1.66
CA VAL A 55 -28.21 -5.30 2.26
C VAL A 55 -29.28 -4.31 2.72
N PHE A 56 -28.87 -3.21 3.34
CA PHE A 56 -29.81 -2.14 3.72
C PHE A 56 -30.48 -1.52 2.48
N LEU A 57 -29.74 -1.27 1.42
CA LEU A 57 -30.30 -0.77 0.17
C LEU A 57 -31.30 -1.77 -0.43
N ALA A 58 -30.96 -3.04 -0.50
CA ALA A 58 -31.87 -4.09 -0.98
C ALA A 58 -33.15 -4.15 -0.14
N TYR A 59 -33.01 -4.04 1.19
CA TYR A 59 -34.15 -3.97 2.11
C TYR A 59 -35.03 -2.74 1.84
N CYS A 60 -34.45 -1.56 1.65
CA CYS A 60 -35.19 -0.34 1.33
C CYS A 60 -35.96 -0.49 0.02
N ILE A 61 -35.34 -1.01 -1.03
CA ILE A 61 -35.99 -1.25 -2.34
C ILE A 61 -37.15 -2.24 -2.19
N TRP A 62 -36.96 -3.28 -1.39
CA TRP A 62 -38.03 -4.26 -1.14
C TRP A 62 -39.17 -3.69 -0.30
N LYS A 63 -38.87 -2.98 0.78
CA LYS A 63 -39.84 -2.45 1.75
C LYS A 63 -40.63 -1.26 1.19
N PHE A 64 -39.95 -0.32 0.56
CA PHE A 64 -40.55 0.94 0.10
C PHE A 64 -40.98 0.92 -1.37
N ARG A 65 -41.11 -0.27 -1.95
CA ARG A 65 -41.64 -0.41 -3.31
C ARG A 65 -43.05 0.17 -3.43
N GLN A 66 -43.40 0.65 -4.62
CA GLN A 66 -44.74 1.13 -4.92
C GLN A 66 -45.79 0.03 -4.66
N ARG A 67 -46.85 0.42 -4.00
CA ARG A 67 -48.05 -0.40 -3.73
C ARG A 67 -49.29 0.44 -3.98
N ASP A 68 -50.34 -0.19 -4.49
CA ASP A 68 -51.60 0.49 -4.74
C ASP A 68 -52.17 1.08 -3.45
N GLY A 69 -52.60 2.36 -3.51
CA GLY A 69 -53.13 3.06 -2.35
C GLY A 69 -52.13 3.61 -1.35
N HIS A 70 -50.81 3.42 -1.59
CA HIS A 70 -49.78 3.94 -0.70
C HIS A 70 -49.08 5.14 -1.36
N LYS A 71 -49.02 6.28 -0.65
CA LYS A 71 -48.28 7.47 -1.09
C LYS A 71 -47.03 7.60 -0.24
N ALA A 72 -45.90 7.89 -0.90
CA ALA A 72 -44.65 8.21 -0.22
C ALA A 72 -44.76 9.58 0.51
N VAL A 73 -44.15 9.66 1.68
CA VAL A 73 -43.98 10.97 2.36
C VAL A 73 -42.89 11.75 1.59
N TYR A 74 -43.15 12.98 1.32
CA TYR A 74 -42.17 13.86 0.70
C TYR A 74 -41.29 14.50 1.79
N GLU A 75 -40.10 14.02 1.93
CA GLU A 75 -39.09 14.50 2.89
C GLU A 75 -37.74 14.63 2.17
N PRO A 76 -37.53 15.74 1.41
CA PRO A 76 -36.38 15.89 0.53
C PRO A 76 -35.06 16.07 1.27
N GLU A 77 -35.08 16.57 2.49
CA GLU A 77 -33.91 16.90 3.29
C GLU A 77 -34.08 16.47 4.74
N ASN A 78 -33.05 15.83 5.28
CA ASN A 78 -32.97 15.48 6.69
C ASN A 78 -31.59 15.83 7.25
N ALA A 79 -31.38 17.11 7.53
CA ALA A 79 -30.12 17.67 8.00
C ALA A 79 -29.58 16.95 9.27
N GLY A 80 -30.48 16.47 10.14
CA GLY A 80 -30.11 15.76 11.35
C GLY A 80 -29.54 14.35 11.07
N LEU A 81 -30.10 13.64 10.10
CA LEU A 81 -29.62 12.33 9.66
C LEU A 81 -28.31 12.49 8.90
N GLU A 82 -28.24 13.44 7.99
CA GLU A 82 -27.04 13.72 7.18
C GLU A 82 -25.84 14.08 8.06
N ALA A 83 -26.03 14.96 9.05
CA ALA A 83 -24.98 15.33 9.99
C ALA A 83 -24.48 14.10 10.79
N LYS A 84 -25.39 13.24 11.27
CA LYS A 84 -25.00 12.02 12.00
C LYS A 84 -24.23 11.04 11.13
N LEU A 85 -24.68 10.83 9.89
CA LEU A 85 -24.00 9.94 8.96
C LEU A 85 -22.62 10.49 8.58
N SER A 86 -22.52 11.81 8.32
CA SER A 86 -21.24 12.47 8.00
C SER A 86 -20.25 12.37 9.16
N ILE A 87 -20.68 12.65 10.39
CA ILE A 87 -19.82 12.53 11.58
C ILE A 87 -19.39 11.08 11.78
N PHE A 88 -20.32 10.12 11.69
CA PHE A 88 -19.99 8.71 11.86
C PHE A 88 -18.98 8.22 10.81
N THR A 89 -19.19 8.58 9.56
CA THR A 89 -18.28 8.22 8.47
C THR A 89 -16.91 8.88 8.66
N THR A 90 -16.87 10.17 9.00
CA THR A 90 -15.61 10.89 9.25
C THR A 90 -14.81 10.24 10.38
N VAL A 91 -15.47 9.96 11.51
CA VAL A 91 -14.82 9.29 12.65
C VAL A 91 -14.30 7.90 12.25
N GLY A 92 -15.09 7.13 11.49
CA GLY A 92 -14.67 5.83 10.98
C GLY A 92 -13.45 5.90 10.08
N VAL A 93 -13.43 6.85 9.13
CA VAL A 93 -12.29 7.07 8.22
C VAL A 93 -11.04 7.49 9.00
N VAL A 94 -11.15 8.43 9.93
CA VAL A 94 -10.01 8.87 10.77
C VAL A 94 -9.47 7.72 11.61
N ALA A 95 -10.35 6.93 12.21
CA ALA A 95 -9.97 5.77 13.02
C ALA A 95 -9.23 4.69 12.22
N MET A 96 -9.52 4.55 10.93
CA MET A 96 -8.81 3.63 10.03
C MET A 96 -7.51 4.24 9.50
N LEU A 97 -7.51 5.54 9.22
CA LEU A 97 -6.32 6.22 8.65
C LEU A 97 -5.20 6.35 9.67
N ALA A 98 -5.49 6.66 10.93
CA ALA A 98 -4.47 6.91 11.94
C ALA A 98 -3.52 5.72 12.18
N PRO A 99 -3.97 4.47 12.36
CA PRO A 99 -3.09 3.30 12.44
C PRO A 99 -2.24 3.11 11.18
N GLY A 100 -2.83 3.31 9.99
CA GLY A 100 -2.11 3.21 8.72
C GLY A 100 -0.97 4.22 8.59
N LEU A 101 -1.19 5.47 9.00
CA LEU A 101 -0.14 6.50 9.04
C LEU A 101 0.97 6.16 10.04
N PHE A 102 0.62 5.56 11.18
CA PHE A 102 1.60 5.13 12.17
C PHE A 102 2.48 4.00 11.63
N VAL A 103 1.88 2.99 10.99
CA VAL A 103 2.62 1.90 10.33
C VAL A 103 3.49 2.44 9.20
N TRP A 104 2.97 3.36 8.38
CA TRP A 104 3.75 4.01 7.33
C TRP A 104 4.94 4.79 7.90
N ALA A 105 4.73 5.56 8.97
CA ALA A 105 5.81 6.31 9.61
C ALA A 105 6.93 5.40 10.12
N SER A 106 6.57 4.25 10.71
CA SER A 106 7.57 3.26 11.16
C SER A 106 8.35 2.64 10.00
N PHE A 107 7.70 2.50 8.83
CA PHE A 107 8.32 1.98 7.62
C PHE A 107 9.33 2.94 7.00
N VAL A 108 9.01 4.24 6.93
CA VAL A 108 9.90 5.24 6.31
C VAL A 108 10.96 5.77 7.26
N THR A 109 10.95 5.35 8.52
CA THR A 109 11.93 5.74 9.52
C THR A 109 12.72 4.52 9.99
N PRO A 110 13.75 4.11 9.25
CA PRO A 110 14.57 2.98 9.61
C PRO A 110 15.35 3.28 10.93
N PRO A 111 15.73 2.24 11.69
CA PRO A 111 16.53 2.40 12.88
C PRO A 111 17.93 2.97 12.53
N GLU A 112 18.55 3.66 13.48
CA GLU A 112 19.85 4.33 13.29
C GLU A 112 21.00 3.37 12.90
N ASN A 113 20.87 2.09 13.26
CA ASN A 113 21.83 1.05 12.92
C ASN A 113 21.51 0.31 11.61
N ALA A 114 20.59 0.83 10.81
CA ALA A 114 20.29 0.25 9.50
C ALA A 114 21.45 0.48 8.52
N LEU A 115 21.86 -0.59 7.83
CA LEU A 115 22.83 -0.47 6.74
C LEU A 115 22.17 0.22 5.53
N GLU A 116 22.83 1.21 4.97
CA GLU A 116 22.36 1.89 3.78
C GLU A 116 22.83 1.14 2.53
N TYR A 117 21.89 0.81 1.65
CA TYR A 117 22.16 0.28 0.32
C TYR A 117 21.49 1.17 -0.72
N GLU A 118 22.12 1.32 -1.86
CA GLU A 118 21.56 2.10 -2.95
C GLU A 118 21.09 1.19 -4.08
N VAL A 119 19.89 1.43 -4.57
CA VAL A 119 19.25 0.67 -5.65
C VAL A 119 18.99 1.62 -6.81
N LEU A 120 19.58 1.36 -7.94
CA LEU A 120 19.44 2.15 -9.14
C LEU A 120 18.65 1.40 -10.20
N GLY A 121 17.51 1.96 -10.60
CA GLY A 121 16.72 1.50 -11.74
C GLY A 121 17.16 2.20 -13.01
N GLN A 122 17.34 1.44 -14.07
CA GLN A 122 17.53 1.98 -15.44
C GLN A 122 16.95 0.99 -16.46
N GLN A 123 16.67 1.45 -17.65
CA GLN A 123 16.17 0.61 -18.74
C GLN A 123 17.31 -0.31 -19.25
N TRP A 124 17.30 -1.62 -19.07
CA TRP A 124 16.26 -2.51 -18.51
C TRP A 124 16.88 -3.38 -17.41
N GLN A 125 17.52 -2.77 -16.44
CA GLN A 125 18.24 -3.49 -15.40
C GLN A 125 18.15 -2.77 -14.05
N TRP A 126 18.44 -3.52 -13.00
CA TRP A 126 18.66 -3.02 -11.67
C TRP A 126 20.13 -3.16 -11.32
N GLN A 127 20.67 -2.15 -10.65
CA GLN A 127 22.02 -2.17 -10.10
C GLN A 127 21.95 -1.87 -8.61
N PHE A 128 22.87 -2.46 -7.87
CA PHE A 128 22.94 -2.30 -6.43
C PHE A 128 24.30 -1.79 -6.03
N ARG A 129 24.33 -0.86 -5.09
CA ARG A 129 25.52 -0.33 -4.48
C ARG A 129 25.48 -0.61 -2.99
N TYR A 130 26.52 -1.24 -2.51
CA TYR A 130 26.71 -1.63 -1.13
C TYR A 130 27.84 -0.82 -0.53
N PRO A 131 27.75 -0.40 0.75
CA PRO A 131 28.88 0.17 1.44
C PRO A 131 29.98 -0.89 1.53
N GLY A 132 31.20 -0.44 1.42
CA GLY A 132 32.35 -1.31 1.48
C GLY A 132 32.67 -1.82 2.90
N ALA A 133 33.94 -1.93 3.21
CA ALA A 133 34.41 -2.46 4.50
C ALA A 133 34.17 -1.47 5.65
N ASP A 134 34.08 -0.18 5.37
CA ASP A 134 33.79 0.87 6.36
C ASP A 134 32.31 0.96 6.72
N GLY A 135 31.40 0.34 5.95
CA GLY A 135 29.95 0.36 6.17
C GLY A 135 29.27 1.68 5.82
N ILE A 136 29.95 2.57 5.11
CA ILE A 136 29.47 3.92 4.78
C ILE A 136 29.48 4.09 3.24
N LEU A 137 28.32 4.41 2.67
CA LEU A 137 28.27 4.78 1.26
C LEU A 137 28.97 6.12 1.01
N GLY A 138 29.83 6.16 0.00
CA GLY A 138 30.41 7.42 -0.45
C GLY A 138 29.38 8.37 -1.04
N THR A 139 29.68 9.65 -1.01
CA THR A 139 28.83 10.71 -1.58
C THR A 139 28.62 10.50 -3.07
N ALA A 140 27.45 10.82 -3.57
CA ALA A 140 27.09 10.72 -4.98
C ALA A 140 26.44 12.01 -5.47
N ASP A 141 26.79 12.46 -6.67
CA ASP A 141 26.25 13.64 -7.31
C ASP A 141 25.93 13.34 -8.79
N THR A 142 24.87 13.97 -9.29
CA THR A 142 24.46 13.84 -10.70
C THR A 142 25.51 14.29 -11.68
N GLY A 143 26.41 15.23 -11.27
CA GLY A 143 27.51 15.71 -12.08
C GLY A 143 28.58 14.65 -12.38
N PHE A 144 28.67 13.59 -11.60
CA PHE A 144 29.60 12.47 -11.78
C PHE A 144 28.99 11.29 -12.52
N VAL A 145 27.67 11.35 -12.86
CA VAL A 145 27.00 10.24 -13.55
C VAL A 145 27.57 10.08 -14.95
N SER A 146 28.03 8.88 -15.30
CA SER A 146 28.53 8.47 -16.58
C SER A 146 28.24 7.02 -16.90
N GLU A 147 28.53 6.54 -18.08
CA GLU A 147 28.36 5.11 -18.44
C GLU A 147 29.17 4.18 -17.53
N THR A 148 30.30 4.62 -17.03
CA THR A 148 31.17 3.82 -16.12
C THR A 148 30.90 4.10 -14.64
N ASN A 149 30.14 5.16 -14.34
CA ASN A 149 29.77 5.55 -12.98
C ASN A 149 28.27 5.89 -12.91
N PRO A 150 27.37 4.91 -13.08
CA PRO A 150 25.94 5.17 -13.15
C PRO A 150 25.35 5.70 -11.84
N PHE A 151 25.99 5.43 -10.73
CA PHE A 151 25.60 5.96 -9.42
C PHE A 151 26.06 7.40 -9.17
N GLY A 152 26.98 7.92 -10.01
CA GLY A 152 27.57 9.25 -9.80
C GLY A 152 28.40 9.34 -8.52
N ILE A 153 29.11 8.28 -8.16
CA ILE A 153 29.98 8.25 -6.98
C ILE A 153 31.06 9.31 -7.13
N ASN A 154 31.24 10.11 -6.08
CA ASN A 154 32.28 11.12 -6.07
C ASN A 154 33.66 10.44 -6.00
N PRO A 155 34.54 10.63 -7.00
CA PRO A 155 35.84 9.97 -7.01
C PRO A 155 36.84 10.53 -6.00
N GLU A 156 36.55 11.67 -5.38
CA GLU A 156 37.38 12.30 -4.36
C GLU A 156 36.94 11.89 -2.92
N ASP A 157 35.82 11.18 -2.78
CA ASP A 157 35.35 10.72 -1.48
C ASP A 157 35.98 9.39 -1.09
N PRO A 158 36.78 9.35 0.01
CA PRO A 158 37.42 8.11 0.43
C PRO A 158 36.42 6.99 0.75
N ASN A 159 35.25 7.32 1.29
CA ASN A 159 34.23 6.33 1.65
C ASN A 159 33.60 5.64 0.41
N GLY A 160 33.67 6.31 -0.75
CA GLY A 160 33.17 5.73 -2.00
C GLY A 160 34.17 4.81 -2.70
N MET A 161 35.44 4.78 -2.25
CA MET A 161 36.49 4.00 -2.92
C MET A 161 36.38 2.50 -2.70
N ASP A 162 35.77 2.08 -1.62
CA ASP A 162 35.56 0.67 -1.28
C ASP A 162 34.11 0.21 -1.50
N ASP A 163 33.24 1.10 -1.97
CA ASP A 163 31.87 0.76 -2.36
C ASP A 163 31.81 -0.33 -3.43
N VAL A 164 30.92 -1.28 -3.24
CA VAL A 164 30.77 -2.42 -4.15
C VAL A 164 29.53 -2.22 -5.03
N VAL A 165 29.76 -2.03 -6.31
CA VAL A 165 28.68 -1.93 -7.31
C VAL A 165 28.45 -3.31 -7.95
N VAL A 166 27.21 -3.78 -7.89
CA VAL A 166 26.79 -5.08 -8.40
C VAL A 166 25.75 -4.90 -9.52
N ASN A 167 26.04 -5.50 -10.67
CA ASN A 167 25.18 -5.52 -11.85
C ASN A 167 24.38 -6.81 -12.01
N ASP A 168 24.18 -7.55 -10.91
CA ASP A 168 23.37 -8.76 -10.87
C ASP A 168 21.89 -8.35 -10.62
N PRO A 169 20.91 -9.01 -11.24
CA PRO A 169 19.49 -8.72 -10.97
C PRO A 169 19.04 -9.07 -9.55
N ASN A 170 19.86 -9.80 -8.80
CA ASN A 170 19.56 -10.24 -7.45
C ASN A 170 20.20 -9.32 -6.42
N MET A 171 19.39 -8.76 -5.53
CA MET A 171 19.87 -8.02 -4.38
C MET A 171 20.21 -9.00 -3.24
N HIS A 172 21.41 -8.90 -2.70
CA HIS A 172 21.86 -9.72 -1.57
C HIS A 172 21.85 -8.89 -0.28
N LEU A 173 21.11 -9.36 0.73
CA LEU A 173 20.97 -8.69 2.01
C LEU A 173 21.38 -9.63 3.15
N ALA A 174 21.94 -9.05 4.21
CA ALA A 174 22.25 -9.81 5.41
C ALA A 174 20.97 -10.14 6.19
N VAL A 175 20.84 -11.38 6.65
CA VAL A 175 19.70 -11.82 7.46
C VAL A 175 19.77 -11.15 8.85
N ASN A 176 18.61 -10.74 9.37
CA ASN A 176 18.45 -10.07 10.66
C ASN A 176 19.19 -8.72 10.80
N GLN A 177 19.55 -8.08 9.68
CA GLN A 177 20.13 -6.76 9.65
C GLN A 177 19.10 -5.76 9.11
N PRO A 178 18.74 -4.69 9.84
CA PRO A 178 17.93 -3.62 9.29
C PRO A 178 18.62 -2.95 8.11
N VAL A 179 17.85 -2.66 7.08
CA VAL A 179 18.34 -2.08 5.83
C VAL A 179 17.56 -0.82 5.50
N LYS A 180 18.27 0.23 5.10
CA LYS A 180 17.72 1.42 4.49
C LYS A 180 18.06 1.42 3.01
N ALA A 181 17.06 1.17 2.16
CA ALA A 181 17.24 1.21 0.71
C ALA A 181 17.07 2.63 0.18
N LEU A 182 18.10 3.16 -0.47
CA LEU A 182 18.07 4.43 -1.19
C LEU A 182 17.68 4.14 -2.65
N LEU A 183 16.46 4.47 -3.04
CA LEU A 183 15.95 4.18 -4.38
C LEU A 183 16.20 5.34 -5.32
N ARG A 184 16.84 5.07 -6.46
CA ARG A 184 17.13 6.04 -7.51
C ARG A 184 16.76 5.51 -8.89
N SER A 185 16.61 6.42 -9.85
CA SER A 185 16.39 6.09 -11.24
C SER A 185 17.23 7.03 -12.12
N ASN A 186 17.80 6.50 -13.20
CA ASN A 186 18.59 7.29 -14.16
C ASN A 186 17.78 7.77 -15.36
N ASP A 187 16.61 7.20 -15.62
CA ASP A 187 15.84 7.48 -16.83
C ASP A 187 14.35 7.70 -16.57
N VAL A 188 13.58 6.66 -16.31
CA VAL A 188 12.14 6.70 -16.14
C VAL A 188 11.73 6.15 -14.78
N LEU A 189 10.44 6.26 -14.43
CA LEU A 189 9.89 5.60 -13.24
C LEU A 189 9.99 4.08 -13.38
N HIS A 190 10.61 3.44 -12.40
CA HIS A 190 10.67 2.00 -12.26
C HIS A 190 9.83 1.56 -11.08
N LEU A 191 8.98 0.53 -11.30
CA LEU A 191 8.24 -0.13 -10.25
C LEU A 191 8.95 -1.43 -9.87
N SER A 192 9.41 -1.49 -8.64
CA SER A 192 9.87 -2.75 -8.09
C SER A 192 8.68 -3.43 -7.42
N LEU A 193 8.13 -4.44 -8.08
CA LEU A 193 7.18 -5.36 -7.47
C LEU A 193 7.99 -6.49 -6.87
N ILE A 194 8.10 -6.50 -5.56
CA ILE A 194 8.74 -7.61 -4.84
C ILE A 194 7.68 -8.68 -4.67
N HIS A 195 7.69 -9.66 -5.54
CA HIS A 195 7.02 -10.92 -5.29
C HIS A 195 8.00 -11.84 -4.57
N ILE A 196 7.68 -12.12 -3.36
CA ILE A 196 8.41 -13.12 -2.57
C ILE A 196 7.58 -14.38 -2.52
#